data_c661184db132fa2c3759d16c20977af3
#
_entry.id   c661184db132fa2c3759d16c20977af3
#
_cell.length_a   1.000
_cell.length_b   1.000
_cell.length_c   1.000
_cell.angle_alpha   90.00
_cell.angle_beta   90.00
_cell.angle_gamma   90.00
#
_symmetry.space_group_name_H-M   'P 1'
#
loop_
_entity.id
_entity.type
_entity.pdbx_description
1 polymer ?
#
loop_
_entity_poly.entity_id
_entity_poly.type
_entity_poly.pdbx_seq_one_letter_code
_entity_poly.pdbx_strand_id
1 'polypeptide(L)'
;MDVERTIASRLTLAYVAGLALIALLSGAVHLLLNNVIVAQGDSATVINVAGRQRMLSQRVGLLAMSLHAGDATARQPLLDATDLMERSEKALTQGGDLGISHALSPAAHQFYLEGAAPLDPAVRQFVHDARQFADPSAGDDVEAAYRRLQTAARTTLLPSLIQAVSIFEGEANRRIEWLRTTQKVVLITLLITLSLEALFIFRPLVARVRRYAANLYEMATRDSLTGLANRRHFMDVGNRELLLARRSGRPFCMVMLDLDHFKSVNDTYGHAVGDRVLKRFADITLATLRASDIIGRIGGEEFALVLREMSPSGAAVVAEKLRAAVADDHSEGLPAFTVSIGISVIEPGDKSLDDVLRRADMALYTAKKDGRNRVAVQQGD
;
A
#
# COMPACT_ATOMS: atom_id res chain seq x y z
N MET A 1 -30.71 0.06 -7.32
CA MET A 1 -30.39 -0.76 -6.12
C MET A 1 -29.71 -2.08 -6.47
N ASP A 2 -30.21 -2.88 -7.44
CA ASP A 2 -29.60 -4.18 -7.78
C ASP A 2 -28.26 -4.09 -8.52
N VAL A 3 -28.10 -3.12 -9.41
CA VAL A 3 -26.83 -2.91 -10.14
C VAL A 3 -25.70 -2.49 -9.21
N GLU A 4 -25.97 -1.65 -8.22
CA GLU A 4 -24.97 -1.18 -7.25
C GLU A 4 -24.53 -2.31 -6.29
N ARG A 5 -25.46 -3.14 -5.84
CA ARG A 5 -25.15 -4.35 -5.04
C ARG A 5 -24.27 -5.33 -5.84
N THR A 6 -24.57 -5.52 -7.11
CA THR A 6 -23.81 -6.42 -7.99
C THR A 6 -22.39 -5.91 -8.24
N ILE A 7 -22.20 -4.60 -8.41
CA ILE A 7 -20.87 -3.98 -8.59
C ILE A 7 -20.07 -4.01 -7.27
N ALA A 8 -20.72 -3.72 -6.14
CA ALA A 8 -20.06 -3.78 -4.84
C ALA A 8 -19.60 -5.20 -4.51
N SER A 9 -20.44 -6.22 -4.75
CA SER A 9 -20.09 -7.61 -4.51
C SER A 9 -18.95 -8.10 -5.41
N ARG A 10 -18.90 -7.70 -6.68
CA ARG A 10 -17.80 -8.02 -7.59
C ARG A 10 -16.47 -7.38 -7.18
N LEU A 11 -16.50 -6.11 -6.72
CA LEU A 11 -15.31 -5.43 -6.20
C LEU A 11 -14.79 -6.06 -4.91
N THR A 12 -15.70 -6.45 -4.01
CA THR A 12 -15.33 -7.16 -2.77
C THR A 12 -14.73 -8.52 -3.09
N LEU A 13 -15.33 -9.27 -4.03
CA LEU A 13 -14.81 -10.57 -4.45
C LEU A 13 -13.42 -10.44 -5.08
N ALA A 14 -13.21 -9.47 -5.96
CA ALA A 14 -11.91 -9.22 -6.58
C ALA A 14 -10.84 -8.83 -5.54
N TYR A 15 -11.19 -7.99 -4.57
CA TYR A 15 -10.31 -7.61 -3.47
C TYR A 15 -9.92 -8.80 -2.59
N VAL A 16 -10.90 -9.62 -2.18
CA VAL A 16 -10.65 -10.83 -1.38
C VAL A 16 -9.81 -11.83 -2.15
N ALA A 17 -10.07 -12.01 -3.46
CA ALA A 17 -9.28 -12.90 -4.31
C ALA A 17 -7.82 -12.42 -4.46
N GLY A 18 -7.60 -11.10 -4.60
CA GLY A 18 -6.27 -10.51 -4.65
C GLY A 18 -5.50 -10.70 -3.35
N LEU A 19 -6.11 -10.40 -2.20
CA LEU A 19 -5.51 -10.65 -0.88
C LEU A 19 -5.19 -12.13 -0.65
N ALA A 20 -6.10 -13.02 -1.04
CA ALA A 20 -5.87 -14.46 -0.94
C ALA A 20 -4.68 -14.91 -1.80
N LEU A 21 -4.56 -14.38 -3.01
CA LEU A 21 -3.42 -14.65 -3.91
C LEU A 21 -2.10 -14.15 -3.31
N ILE A 22 -2.07 -12.95 -2.74
CA ILE A 22 -0.88 -12.40 -2.06
C ILE A 22 -0.49 -13.25 -0.87
N ALA A 23 -1.45 -13.66 -0.04
CA ALA A 23 -1.22 -14.52 1.11
C ALA A 23 -0.67 -15.90 0.69
N LEU A 24 -1.22 -16.48 -0.37
CA LEU A 24 -0.79 -17.76 -0.92
C LEU A 24 0.63 -17.69 -1.49
N LEU A 25 0.94 -16.65 -2.26
CA LEU A 25 2.28 -16.40 -2.80
C LEU A 25 3.30 -16.16 -1.68
N SER A 26 2.94 -15.38 -0.66
CA SER A 26 3.80 -15.13 0.51
C SER A 26 4.08 -16.42 1.29
N GLY A 27 3.06 -17.26 1.51
CA GLY A 27 3.20 -18.56 2.14
C GLY A 27 4.08 -19.51 1.32
N ALA A 28 3.90 -19.55 0.00
CA ALA A 28 4.73 -20.35 -0.90
C ALA A 28 6.21 -19.92 -0.86
N VAL A 29 6.50 -18.61 -0.83
CA VAL A 29 7.88 -18.10 -0.67
C VAL A 29 8.46 -18.52 0.65
N HIS A 30 7.71 -18.43 1.74
CA HIS A 30 8.20 -18.80 3.06
C HIS A 30 8.55 -20.29 3.13
N LEU A 31 7.70 -21.17 2.61
CA LEU A 31 7.96 -22.60 2.53
C LEU A 31 9.17 -22.92 1.64
N LEU A 32 9.29 -22.28 0.50
CA LEU A 32 10.44 -22.39 -0.39
C LEU A 32 11.74 -22.01 0.33
N LEU A 33 11.76 -20.86 1.02
CA LEU A 33 12.93 -20.39 1.76
C LEU A 33 13.34 -21.36 2.85
N ASN A 34 12.39 -21.88 3.61
CA ASN A 34 12.65 -22.84 4.69
C ASN A 34 13.27 -24.13 4.16
N ASN A 35 12.71 -24.70 3.10
CA ASN A 35 13.25 -25.89 2.45
C ASN A 35 14.68 -25.69 1.92
N VAL A 36 15.02 -24.48 1.54
CA VAL A 36 16.35 -24.12 1.05
C VAL A 36 17.37 -24.02 2.16
N ILE A 37 17.02 -23.39 3.27
CA ILE A 37 17.91 -23.25 4.43
C ILE A 37 18.33 -24.63 4.91
N VAL A 38 17.37 -25.56 5.01
CA VAL A 38 17.64 -26.96 5.40
C VAL A 38 18.57 -27.63 4.36
N ALA A 39 18.26 -27.52 3.08
CA ALA A 39 19.07 -28.14 2.02
C ALA A 39 20.47 -27.54 1.85
N GLN A 40 20.69 -26.29 2.24
CA GLN A 40 22.02 -25.65 2.24
C GLN A 40 22.94 -26.21 3.33
N GLY A 41 22.40 -26.52 4.51
CA GLY A 41 23.17 -27.14 5.58
C GLY A 41 23.78 -28.48 5.14
N ASP A 42 22.99 -29.31 4.50
CA ASP A 42 23.44 -30.63 4.00
C ASP A 42 24.51 -30.50 2.88
N SER A 43 24.31 -29.56 1.95
CA SER A 43 25.25 -29.33 0.84
C SER A 43 26.65 -28.89 1.32
N ALA A 44 26.71 -27.99 2.32
CA ALA A 44 27.98 -27.56 2.90
C ALA A 44 28.72 -28.70 3.60
N THR A 45 27.98 -29.55 4.30
CA THR A 45 28.54 -30.74 4.98
C THR A 45 29.12 -31.74 3.98
N VAL A 46 28.38 -32.01 2.90
CA VAL A 46 28.86 -32.94 1.84
C VAL A 46 30.14 -32.39 1.16
N ILE A 47 30.17 -31.12 0.80
CA ILE A 47 31.35 -30.48 0.20
C ILE A 47 32.56 -30.54 1.15
N ASN A 48 32.35 -30.28 2.44
CA ASN A 48 33.41 -30.34 3.44
C ASN A 48 33.95 -31.78 3.62
N VAL A 49 33.09 -32.79 3.62
CA VAL A 49 33.50 -34.19 3.74
C VAL A 49 34.25 -34.65 2.49
N ALA A 50 33.77 -34.28 1.28
CA ALA A 50 34.47 -34.58 0.04
C ALA A 50 35.83 -33.84 -0.05
N GLY A 51 35.89 -32.56 0.36
CA GLY A 51 37.14 -31.82 0.49
C GLY A 51 38.13 -32.45 1.48
N ARG A 52 37.62 -33.00 2.58
CA ARG A 52 38.41 -33.76 3.55
C ARG A 52 38.98 -35.04 2.96
N GLN A 53 38.25 -35.80 2.16
CA GLN A 53 38.75 -36.97 1.46
C GLN A 53 39.94 -36.62 0.57
N ARG A 54 39.85 -35.53 -0.20
CA ARG A 54 40.95 -35.02 -1.01
C ARG A 54 42.22 -34.73 -0.18
N MET A 55 42.04 -34.05 0.97
CA MET A 55 43.15 -33.77 1.89
C MET A 55 43.72 -35.05 2.50
N LEU A 56 42.85 -36.01 2.90
CA LEU A 56 43.25 -37.29 3.48
C LEU A 56 44.04 -38.14 2.49
N SER A 57 43.66 -38.17 1.20
CA SER A 57 44.44 -38.94 0.19
C SER A 57 45.88 -38.46 0.08
N GLN A 58 46.11 -37.13 0.13
CA GLN A 58 47.45 -36.57 0.14
C GLN A 58 48.21 -36.85 1.44
N ARG A 59 47.48 -36.71 2.60
CA ARG A 59 48.07 -36.99 3.91
C ARG A 59 48.49 -38.45 4.08
N VAL A 60 47.65 -39.37 3.62
CA VAL A 60 47.97 -40.83 3.61
C VAL A 60 49.19 -41.08 2.73
N GLY A 61 49.27 -40.49 1.54
CA GLY A 61 50.42 -40.63 0.65
C GLY A 61 51.72 -40.10 1.28
N LEU A 62 51.67 -38.96 1.98
CA LEU A 62 52.83 -38.38 2.69
C LEU A 62 53.27 -39.23 3.88
N LEU A 63 52.33 -39.67 4.70
CA LEU A 63 52.61 -40.52 5.88
C LEU A 63 53.18 -41.87 5.45
N ALA A 64 52.66 -42.46 4.38
CA ALA A 64 53.21 -43.66 3.78
C ALA A 64 54.65 -43.48 3.30
N MET A 65 54.95 -42.30 2.71
CA MET A 65 56.33 -41.97 2.29
C MET A 65 57.27 -41.82 3.50
N SER A 66 56.84 -41.19 4.60
CA SER A 66 57.62 -41.09 5.83
C SER A 66 57.85 -42.47 6.46
N LEU A 67 56.84 -43.33 6.52
CA LEU A 67 56.96 -44.66 7.02
C LEU A 67 57.90 -45.52 6.19
N HIS A 68 57.83 -45.41 4.84
CA HIS A 68 58.75 -46.09 3.91
C HIS A 68 60.20 -45.61 4.09
N ALA A 69 60.43 -44.34 4.42
CA ALA A 69 61.72 -43.76 4.73
C ALA A 69 62.27 -44.19 6.12
N GLY A 70 61.55 -45.01 6.88
CA GLY A 70 62.00 -45.53 8.14
C GLY A 70 61.44 -44.82 9.41
N ASP A 71 60.55 -43.81 9.24
CA ASP A 71 59.92 -43.14 10.36
C ASP A 71 58.74 -43.98 10.90
N ALA A 72 59.04 -44.84 11.86
CA ALA A 72 58.02 -45.72 12.49
C ALA A 72 56.90 -44.92 13.18
N THR A 73 57.12 -43.67 13.54
CA THR A 73 56.10 -42.84 14.22
C THR A 73 54.95 -42.44 13.27
N ALA A 74 55.15 -42.52 11.96
CA ALA A 74 54.15 -42.22 10.96
C ALA A 74 53.05 -43.30 10.82
N ARG A 75 53.26 -44.52 11.38
CA ARG A 75 52.35 -45.67 11.24
C ARG A 75 50.94 -45.37 11.81
N GLN A 76 50.85 -44.99 13.07
CA GLN A 76 49.55 -44.73 13.68
C GLN A 76 48.81 -43.57 13.04
N PRO A 77 49.45 -42.40 12.78
CA PRO A 77 48.82 -41.32 11.99
C PRO A 77 48.36 -41.76 10.58
N LEU A 78 49.05 -42.68 9.93
CA LEU A 78 48.66 -43.26 8.65
C LEU A 78 47.37 -44.06 8.77
N LEU A 79 47.29 -44.95 9.76
CA LEU A 79 46.08 -45.74 10.02
C LEU A 79 44.87 -44.83 10.39
N ASP A 80 45.08 -43.84 11.27
CA ASP A 80 44.05 -42.91 11.68
C ASP A 80 43.49 -42.10 10.48
N ALA A 81 44.38 -41.64 9.59
CA ALA A 81 43.98 -40.93 8.36
C ALA A 81 43.22 -41.82 7.38
N THR A 82 43.65 -43.09 7.29
CA THR A 82 43.01 -44.12 6.46
C THR A 82 41.60 -44.47 6.95
N ASP A 83 41.43 -44.65 8.27
CA ASP A 83 40.13 -44.92 8.91
C ASP A 83 39.16 -43.73 8.72
N LEU A 84 39.67 -42.52 8.89
CA LEU A 84 38.85 -41.32 8.64
C LEU A 84 38.43 -41.19 7.18
N MET A 85 39.31 -41.62 6.25
CA MET A 85 39.00 -41.61 4.80
C MET A 85 37.89 -42.63 4.49
N GLU A 86 37.97 -43.85 5.05
CA GLU A 86 36.93 -44.85 4.86
C GLU A 86 35.57 -44.41 5.46
N ARG A 87 35.60 -43.83 6.67
CA ARG A 87 34.38 -43.26 7.26
C ARG A 87 33.78 -42.15 6.43
N SER A 88 34.62 -41.28 5.86
CA SER A 88 34.17 -40.20 4.97
C SER A 88 33.53 -40.77 3.70
N GLU A 89 34.09 -41.85 3.13
CA GLU A 89 33.53 -42.53 1.95
C GLU A 89 32.16 -43.14 2.26
N LYS A 90 32.03 -43.86 3.37
CA LYS A 90 30.75 -44.43 3.81
C LYS A 90 29.71 -43.35 4.04
N ALA A 91 30.10 -42.25 4.69
CA ALA A 91 29.18 -41.12 4.93
C ALA A 91 28.69 -40.47 3.62
N LEU A 92 29.56 -40.31 2.62
CA LEU A 92 29.20 -39.76 1.32
C LEU A 92 28.31 -40.71 0.51
N THR A 93 28.62 -42.03 0.50
CA THR A 93 27.92 -42.99 -0.35
C THR A 93 26.63 -43.55 0.28
N GLN A 94 26.59 -43.71 1.60
CA GLN A 94 25.49 -44.37 2.32
C GLN A 94 24.68 -43.41 3.21
N GLY A 95 25.24 -42.22 3.53
CA GLY A 95 24.65 -41.30 4.52
C GLY A 95 24.78 -41.81 5.95
N GLY A 96 24.13 -41.12 6.89
CA GLY A 96 23.98 -41.59 8.29
C GLY A 96 25.16 -41.34 9.22
N ASP A 97 26.29 -40.81 8.75
CA ASP A 97 27.44 -40.40 9.57
C ASP A 97 27.96 -39.03 9.14
N LEU A 98 28.80 -38.40 9.93
CA LEU A 98 29.44 -37.08 9.69
C LEU A 98 28.47 -35.92 9.35
N GLY A 99 27.20 -36.03 9.72
CA GLY A 99 26.19 -35.04 9.48
C GLY A 99 25.58 -35.04 8.05
N ILE A 100 25.81 -36.11 7.31
CA ILE A 100 25.21 -36.35 5.99
C ILE A 100 23.95 -37.19 6.17
N SER A 101 22.78 -36.59 5.89
CA SER A 101 21.48 -37.25 6.13
C SER A 101 20.88 -37.90 4.88
N HIS A 102 21.39 -37.60 3.69
CA HIS A 102 20.79 -38.00 2.41
C HIS A 102 21.75 -38.81 1.56
N ALA A 103 21.18 -39.71 0.75
CA ALA A 103 21.91 -40.45 -0.28
C ALA A 103 22.48 -39.50 -1.36
N LEU A 104 23.46 -39.98 -2.12
CA LEU A 104 24.07 -39.25 -3.25
C LEU A 104 23.00 -38.76 -4.24
N SER A 105 23.20 -37.56 -4.79
CA SER A 105 22.45 -37.08 -5.95
C SER A 105 22.63 -38.01 -7.15
N PRO A 106 21.76 -38.01 -8.15
CA PRO A 106 21.92 -38.85 -9.33
C PRO A 106 23.27 -38.66 -10.03
N ALA A 107 23.78 -37.44 -10.12
CA ALA A 107 25.09 -37.20 -10.76
C ALA A 107 26.26 -37.67 -9.90
N ALA A 108 26.19 -37.46 -8.60
CA ALA A 108 27.19 -38.00 -7.68
C ALA A 108 27.11 -39.51 -7.58
N HIS A 109 25.91 -40.12 -7.58
CA HIS A 109 25.72 -41.57 -7.58
C HIS A 109 26.36 -42.20 -8.81
N GLN A 110 26.11 -41.67 -9.99
CA GLN A 110 26.72 -42.13 -11.22
C GLN A 110 28.27 -42.05 -11.16
N PHE A 111 28.82 -40.96 -10.62
CA PHE A 111 30.25 -40.75 -10.50
C PHE A 111 30.91 -41.69 -9.48
N TYR A 112 30.28 -41.91 -8.33
CA TYR A 112 30.82 -42.74 -7.28
C TYR A 112 30.66 -44.24 -7.53
N LEU A 113 29.52 -44.67 -8.13
CA LEU A 113 29.13 -46.09 -8.13
C LEU A 113 29.00 -46.72 -9.54
N GLU A 114 28.70 -45.97 -10.57
CA GLU A 114 28.26 -46.52 -11.87
C GLU A 114 29.13 -46.09 -13.08
N GLY A 115 30.02 -45.13 -12.96
CA GLY A 115 30.84 -44.60 -14.07
C GLY A 115 31.85 -45.60 -14.64
N ALA A 116 32.51 -45.24 -15.74
CA ALA A 116 33.56 -46.08 -16.37
C ALA A 116 34.76 -46.33 -15.44
N ALA A 117 35.01 -45.43 -14.48
CA ALA A 117 35.99 -45.57 -13.41
C ALA A 117 35.36 -45.05 -12.10
N PRO A 118 34.51 -45.85 -11.44
CA PRO A 118 33.79 -45.41 -10.25
C PRO A 118 34.72 -45.09 -9.09
N LEU A 119 34.43 -44.04 -8.32
CA LEU A 119 35.30 -43.50 -7.29
C LEU A 119 35.34 -44.39 -6.04
N ASP A 120 34.21 -44.96 -5.61
CA ASP A 120 34.11 -45.81 -4.38
C ASP A 120 35.04 -46.99 -4.43
N PRO A 121 35.11 -47.83 -5.48
CA PRO A 121 36.10 -48.90 -5.56
C PRO A 121 37.54 -48.40 -5.51
N ALA A 122 37.85 -47.26 -6.13
CA ALA A 122 39.19 -46.70 -6.12
C ALA A 122 39.60 -46.22 -4.71
N VAL A 123 38.67 -45.60 -3.96
CA VAL A 123 38.91 -45.22 -2.56
C VAL A 123 39.11 -46.45 -1.68
N ARG A 124 38.27 -47.47 -1.85
CA ARG A 124 38.39 -48.73 -1.07
C ARG A 124 39.71 -49.45 -1.33
N GLN A 125 40.16 -49.49 -2.58
CA GLN A 125 41.45 -50.07 -2.93
C GLN A 125 42.60 -49.27 -2.29
N PHE A 126 42.53 -47.94 -2.34
CA PHE A 126 43.49 -47.04 -1.71
C PHE A 126 43.59 -47.24 -0.19
N VAL A 127 42.45 -47.36 0.49
CA VAL A 127 42.35 -47.68 1.93
C VAL A 127 42.95 -49.05 2.22
N HIS A 128 42.66 -50.05 1.40
CA HIS A 128 43.20 -51.40 1.52
C HIS A 128 44.74 -51.40 1.38
N ASP A 129 45.29 -50.77 0.33
CA ASP A 129 46.71 -50.68 0.10
C ASP A 129 47.43 -49.92 1.24
N ALA A 130 46.80 -48.87 1.80
CA ALA A 130 47.36 -48.11 2.92
C ALA A 130 47.45 -49.00 4.20
N ARG A 131 46.41 -49.77 4.49
CA ARG A 131 46.40 -50.72 5.64
C ARG A 131 47.39 -51.83 5.44
N GLN A 132 47.45 -52.45 4.24
CA GLN A 132 48.44 -53.52 3.91
C GLN A 132 49.87 -53.01 4.06
N PHE A 133 50.14 -51.79 3.59
CA PHE A 133 51.47 -51.14 3.73
C PHE A 133 51.82 -50.90 5.22
N ALA A 134 50.87 -50.50 6.02
CA ALA A 134 51.07 -50.24 7.44
C ALA A 134 51.21 -51.52 8.31
N ASP A 135 50.85 -52.69 7.78
CA ASP A 135 50.91 -53.94 8.51
C ASP A 135 52.31 -54.53 8.49
N PRO A 136 52.97 -54.65 9.65
CA PRO A 136 54.34 -55.22 9.71
C PRO A 136 54.40 -56.72 9.36
N SER A 137 53.29 -57.46 9.37
CA SER A 137 53.17 -58.85 9.07
C SER A 137 52.86 -59.21 7.62
N ALA A 138 52.68 -58.21 6.72
CA ALA A 138 52.20 -58.39 5.34
C ALA A 138 53.27 -59.00 4.37
N GLY A 139 54.50 -59.26 4.77
CA GLY A 139 55.51 -59.91 3.93
C GLY A 139 55.93 -59.17 2.67
N ASP A 140 56.20 -59.87 1.56
CA ASP A 140 56.74 -59.36 0.31
C ASP A 140 55.74 -58.43 -0.44
N ASP A 141 54.49 -58.44 -0.10
CA ASP A 141 53.45 -57.61 -0.74
C ASP A 141 53.46 -56.12 -0.29
N VAL A 142 54.18 -55.76 0.76
CA VAL A 142 54.25 -54.41 1.33
C VAL A 142 54.80 -53.38 0.31
N GLU A 143 55.87 -53.75 -0.42
CA GLU A 143 56.44 -52.83 -1.42
C GLU A 143 55.54 -52.62 -2.65
N ALA A 144 54.77 -53.66 -3.01
CA ALA A 144 53.77 -53.56 -4.07
C ALA A 144 52.59 -52.68 -3.65
N ALA A 145 52.09 -52.81 -2.40
CA ALA A 145 51.07 -51.96 -1.83
C ALA A 145 51.48 -50.48 -1.74
N TYR A 146 52.76 -50.22 -1.31
CA TYR A 146 53.31 -48.87 -1.29
C TYR A 146 53.33 -48.20 -2.69
N ARG A 147 53.79 -48.94 -3.73
CA ARG A 147 53.83 -48.43 -5.08
C ARG A 147 52.45 -48.12 -5.67
N ARG A 148 51.45 -49.01 -5.44
CA ARG A 148 50.06 -48.77 -5.83
C ARG A 148 49.49 -47.55 -5.11
N LEU A 149 49.69 -47.43 -3.80
CA LEU A 149 49.27 -46.31 -2.99
C LEU A 149 49.82 -44.99 -3.48
N GLN A 150 51.15 -44.91 -3.74
CA GLN A 150 51.78 -43.69 -4.24
C GLN A 150 51.31 -43.31 -5.64
N THR A 151 51.11 -44.29 -6.52
CA THR A 151 50.58 -44.07 -7.86
C THR A 151 49.15 -43.55 -7.77
N ALA A 152 48.28 -44.19 -6.99
CA ALA A 152 46.89 -43.75 -6.82
C ALA A 152 46.82 -42.34 -6.21
N ALA A 153 47.61 -42.06 -5.15
CA ALA A 153 47.64 -40.74 -4.51
C ALA A 153 47.97 -39.58 -5.48
N ARG A 154 48.81 -39.84 -6.50
CA ARG A 154 49.31 -38.81 -7.41
C ARG A 154 48.56 -38.72 -8.73
N THR A 155 48.18 -39.84 -9.33
CA THR A 155 47.78 -39.90 -10.74
C THR A 155 46.30 -40.20 -10.97
N THR A 156 45.67 -41.01 -10.11
CA THR A 156 44.28 -41.47 -10.36
C THR A 156 43.29 -40.99 -9.34
N LEU A 157 43.56 -41.15 -8.05
CA LEU A 157 42.59 -40.86 -6.99
C LEU A 157 42.41 -39.36 -6.74
N LEU A 158 43.51 -38.59 -6.69
CA LEU A 158 43.45 -37.14 -6.43
C LEU A 158 42.64 -36.38 -7.47
N PRO A 159 42.85 -36.58 -8.80
CA PRO A 159 41.97 -35.94 -9.80
C PRO A 159 40.50 -36.31 -9.67
N SER A 160 40.20 -37.58 -9.38
CA SER A 160 38.81 -38.03 -9.18
C SER A 160 38.19 -37.42 -7.95
N LEU A 161 38.92 -37.29 -6.83
CA LEU A 161 38.43 -36.59 -5.62
C LEU A 161 38.20 -35.08 -5.85
N ILE A 162 39.04 -34.42 -6.67
CA ILE A 162 38.85 -33.06 -7.09
C ILE A 162 37.54 -32.94 -7.91
N GLN A 163 37.34 -33.85 -8.84
CA GLN A 163 36.13 -33.88 -9.67
C GLN A 163 34.87 -34.12 -8.82
N ALA A 164 34.93 -35.02 -7.80
CA ALA A 164 33.83 -35.23 -6.86
C ALA A 164 33.43 -33.92 -6.15
N VAL A 165 34.39 -33.17 -5.63
CA VAL A 165 34.13 -31.87 -5.00
C VAL A 165 33.48 -30.92 -6.01
N SER A 166 33.95 -30.86 -7.24
CA SER A 166 33.37 -29.97 -8.28
C SER A 166 31.92 -30.32 -8.65
N ILE A 167 31.57 -31.63 -8.60
CA ILE A 167 30.18 -32.07 -8.82
C ILE A 167 29.28 -31.53 -7.72
N PHE A 168 29.66 -31.69 -6.45
CA PHE A 168 28.87 -31.19 -5.32
C PHE A 168 28.77 -29.67 -5.29
N GLU A 169 29.87 -28.94 -5.58
CA GLU A 169 29.86 -27.47 -5.73
C GLU A 169 28.95 -27.03 -6.88
N GLY A 170 29.00 -27.71 -8.02
CA GLY A 170 28.15 -27.44 -9.17
C GLY A 170 26.67 -27.64 -8.89
N GLU A 171 26.32 -28.68 -8.10
CA GLU A 171 24.95 -28.93 -7.67
C GLU A 171 24.47 -27.88 -6.67
N ALA A 172 25.27 -27.51 -5.70
CA ALA A 172 24.96 -26.46 -4.74
C ALA A 172 24.71 -25.12 -5.46
N ASN A 173 25.58 -24.75 -6.40
CA ASN A 173 25.45 -23.52 -7.20
C ASN A 173 24.18 -23.53 -8.07
N ARG A 174 23.88 -24.63 -8.78
CA ARG A 174 22.65 -24.76 -9.58
C ARG A 174 21.40 -24.59 -8.71
N ARG A 175 21.40 -25.16 -7.50
CA ARG A 175 20.31 -25.03 -6.55
C ARG A 175 20.12 -23.57 -6.10
N ILE A 176 21.21 -22.85 -5.81
CA ILE A 176 21.18 -21.43 -5.45
C ILE A 176 20.65 -20.58 -6.61
N GLU A 177 21.10 -20.83 -7.84
CA GLU A 177 20.65 -20.12 -9.04
C GLU A 177 19.15 -20.31 -9.32
N TRP A 178 18.67 -21.55 -9.21
CA TRP A 178 17.25 -21.86 -9.34
C TRP A 178 16.42 -21.08 -8.32
N LEU A 179 16.89 -21.00 -7.08
CA LEU A 179 16.22 -20.26 -6.01
C LEU A 179 16.16 -18.75 -6.28
N ARG A 180 17.29 -18.16 -6.68
CA ARG A 180 17.34 -16.73 -7.05
C ARG A 180 16.36 -16.42 -8.16
N THR A 181 16.26 -17.31 -9.13
CA THR A 181 15.31 -17.14 -10.26
C THR A 181 13.88 -17.25 -9.78
N THR A 182 13.56 -18.26 -8.97
CA THR A 182 12.22 -18.44 -8.40
C THR A 182 11.82 -17.22 -7.54
N GLN A 183 12.70 -16.71 -6.69
CA GLN A 183 12.45 -15.50 -5.90
C GLN A 183 12.14 -14.29 -6.79
N LYS A 184 12.92 -14.08 -7.86
CA LYS A 184 12.67 -12.98 -8.81
C LYS A 184 11.29 -13.11 -9.47
N VAL A 185 10.93 -14.30 -9.93
CA VAL A 185 9.62 -14.55 -10.55
C VAL A 185 8.49 -14.26 -9.57
N VAL A 186 8.57 -14.73 -8.34
CA VAL A 186 7.54 -14.48 -7.33
C VAL A 186 7.45 -13.00 -6.98
N LEU A 187 8.59 -12.32 -6.82
CA LEU A 187 8.60 -10.87 -6.54
C LEU A 187 7.92 -10.09 -7.68
N ILE A 188 8.26 -10.38 -8.93
CA ILE A 188 7.66 -9.73 -10.10
C ILE A 188 6.14 -9.99 -10.12
N THR A 189 5.72 -11.22 -9.88
CA THR A 189 4.30 -11.58 -9.82
C THR A 189 3.56 -10.81 -8.73
N LEU A 190 4.14 -10.69 -7.54
CA LEU A 190 3.59 -9.89 -6.44
C LEU A 190 3.45 -8.41 -6.83
N LEU A 191 4.49 -7.82 -7.42
CA LEU A 191 4.47 -6.42 -7.84
C LEU A 191 3.41 -6.16 -8.92
N ILE A 192 3.26 -7.08 -9.88
CA ILE A 192 2.22 -7.00 -10.91
C ILE A 192 0.83 -7.09 -10.25
N THR A 193 0.61 -8.05 -9.36
CA THR A 193 -0.68 -8.22 -8.66
C THR A 193 -1.04 -6.97 -7.88
N LEU A 194 -0.12 -6.43 -7.07
CA LEU A 194 -0.33 -5.20 -6.30
C LEU A 194 -0.62 -3.99 -7.21
N SER A 195 0.07 -3.89 -8.35
CA SER A 195 -0.15 -2.82 -9.32
C SER A 195 -1.53 -2.91 -9.96
N LEU A 196 -1.97 -4.11 -10.30
CA LEU A 196 -3.31 -4.36 -10.85
C LEU A 196 -4.40 -4.04 -9.81
N GLU A 197 -4.23 -4.45 -8.56
CA GLU A 197 -5.14 -4.09 -7.48
C GLU A 197 -5.22 -2.58 -7.26
N ALA A 198 -4.07 -1.90 -7.22
CA ALA A 198 -4.03 -0.45 -7.08
C ALA A 198 -4.78 0.26 -8.22
N LEU A 199 -4.60 -0.21 -9.45
CA LEU A 199 -5.19 0.40 -10.64
C LEU A 199 -6.69 0.09 -10.78
N PHE A 200 -7.10 -1.16 -10.61
CA PHE A 200 -8.45 -1.62 -10.94
C PHE A 200 -9.41 -1.66 -9.74
N ILE A 201 -8.88 -1.73 -8.51
CA ILE A 201 -9.70 -1.79 -7.29
C ILE A 201 -9.60 -0.49 -6.50
N PHE A 202 -8.41 -0.11 -6.06
CA PHE A 202 -8.25 1.03 -5.14
C PHE A 202 -8.54 2.38 -5.81
N ARG A 203 -8.02 2.63 -7.02
CA ARG A 203 -8.22 3.91 -7.71
C ARG A 203 -9.70 4.22 -7.97
N PRO A 204 -10.51 3.32 -8.54
CA PRO A 204 -11.94 3.58 -8.73
C PRO A 204 -12.72 3.65 -7.41
N LEU A 205 -12.34 2.88 -6.39
CA LEU A 205 -12.96 2.95 -5.06
C LEU A 205 -12.74 4.32 -4.41
N VAL A 206 -11.51 4.81 -4.38
CA VAL A 206 -11.18 6.15 -3.85
C VAL A 206 -11.91 7.25 -4.61
N ALA A 207 -11.96 7.17 -5.95
CA ALA A 207 -12.71 8.14 -6.75
C ALA A 207 -14.21 8.13 -6.44
N ARG A 208 -14.79 6.96 -6.17
CA ARG A 208 -16.20 6.83 -5.78
C ARG A 208 -16.45 7.41 -4.40
N VAL A 209 -15.62 7.07 -3.40
CA VAL A 209 -15.74 7.61 -2.03
C VAL A 209 -15.65 9.14 -2.05
N ARG A 210 -14.71 9.71 -2.80
CA ARG A 210 -14.60 11.18 -2.95
C ARG A 210 -15.86 11.80 -3.53
N ARG A 211 -16.47 11.20 -4.57
CA ARG A 211 -17.74 11.70 -5.15
C ARG A 211 -18.88 11.63 -4.14
N TYR A 212 -19.03 10.52 -3.41
CA TYR A 212 -20.06 10.41 -2.38
C TYR A 212 -19.86 11.44 -1.27
N ALA A 213 -18.62 11.64 -0.81
CA ALA A 213 -18.33 12.66 0.20
C ALA A 213 -18.65 14.07 -0.29
N ALA A 214 -18.32 14.40 -1.55
CA ALA A 214 -18.66 15.70 -2.16
C ALA A 214 -20.18 15.90 -2.26
N ASN A 215 -20.92 14.89 -2.74
CA ASN A 215 -22.38 14.96 -2.83
C ASN A 215 -23.03 15.10 -1.46
N LEU A 216 -22.56 14.35 -0.46
CA LEU A 216 -23.05 14.48 0.93
C LEU A 216 -22.78 15.89 1.49
N TYR A 217 -21.61 16.44 1.21
CA TYR A 217 -21.26 17.79 1.62
C TYR A 217 -22.17 18.82 0.93
N GLU A 218 -22.41 18.72 -0.37
CA GLU A 218 -23.34 19.61 -1.09
C GLU A 218 -24.77 19.51 -0.52
N MET A 219 -25.29 18.29 -0.33
CA MET A 219 -26.62 18.10 0.24
C MET A 219 -26.74 18.64 1.68
N ALA A 220 -25.65 18.55 2.47
CA ALA A 220 -25.62 19.05 3.83
C ALA A 220 -25.50 20.57 3.93
N THR A 221 -24.92 21.24 2.91
CA THR A 221 -24.54 22.65 2.99
C THR A 221 -25.31 23.55 2.03
N ARG A 222 -25.87 23.01 0.95
CA ARG A 222 -26.55 23.81 -0.08
C ARG A 222 -28.05 23.53 -0.13
N ASP A 223 -28.81 24.55 -0.54
CA ASP A 223 -30.22 24.42 -0.94
C ASP A 223 -30.28 23.79 -2.34
N SER A 224 -31.06 22.72 -2.48
CA SER A 224 -31.13 21.92 -3.72
C SER A 224 -31.75 22.68 -4.91
N LEU A 225 -32.56 23.71 -4.67
CA LEU A 225 -33.19 24.47 -5.71
C LEU A 225 -32.30 25.61 -6.22
N THR A 226 -31.73 26.39 -5.31
CA THR A 226 -31.03 27.64 -5.61
C THR A 226 -29.49 27.50 -5.64
N GLY A 227 -28.94 26.40 -5.07
CA GLY A 227 -27.50 26.21 -4.95
C GLY A 227 -26.81 27.11 -3.91
N LEU A 228 -27.56 28.01 -3.25
CA LEU A 228 -27.07 28.84 -2.15
C LEU A 228 -26.83 28.00 -0.88
N ALA A 229 -26.23 28.60 0.16
CA ALA A 229 -26.14 27.91 1.45
C ALA A 229 -27.57 27.59 1.96
N ASN A 230 -27.79 26.38 2.45
CA ASN A 230 -29.02 26.07 3.15
C ASN A 230 -29.02 26.72 4.53
N ARG A 231 -30.20 26.78 5.18
CA ARG A 231 -30.37 27.42 6.49
C ARG A 231 -29.31 26.98 7.50
N ARG A 232 -29.07 25.68 7.62
CA ARG A 232 -28.10 25.13 8.59
C ARG A 232 -26.70 25.67 8.34
N HIS A 233 -26.22 25.53 7.12
CA HIS A 233 -24.87 25.97 6.76
C HIS A 233 -24.69 27.47 6.87
N PHE A 234 -25.70 28.25 6.47
CA PHE A 234 -25.73 29.72 6.64
C PHE A 234 -25.58 30.09 8.12
N MET A 235 -26.35 29.49 9.01
CA MET A 235 -26.30 29.75 10.45
C MET A 235 -24.94 29.36 11.05
N ASP A 236 -24.40 28.22 10.64
CA ASP A 236 -23.08 27.74 11.13
C ASP A 236 -21.94 28.68 10.70
N VAL A 237 -21.93 29.12 9.45
CA VAL A 237 -20.91 30.05 8.93
C VAL A 237 -21.11 31.45 9.50
N GLY A 238 -22.35 31.92 9.53
CA GLY A 238 -22.68 33.23 10.07
C GLY A 238 -22.35 33.40 11.56
N ASN A 239 -22.58 32.38 12.39
CA ASN A 239 -22.15 32.39 13.79
C ASN A 239 -20.63 32.48 13.96
N ARG A 240 -19.87 31.79 13.10
CA ARG A 240 -18.40 31.91 13.09
C ARG A 240 -17.95 33.32 12.73
N GLU A 241 -18.55 33.90 11.72
CA GLU A 241 -18.22 35.27 11.29
C GLU A 241 -18.64 36.32 12.33
N LEU A 242 -19.77 36.14 13.01
CA LEU A 242 -20.20 36.96 14.14
C LEU A 242 -19.14 36.96 15.27
N LEU A 243 -18.63 35.77 15.67
CA LEU A 243 -17.58 35.66 16.67
C LEU A 243 -16.28 36.32 16.25
N LEU A 244 -15.91 36.24 14.97
CA LEU A 244 -14.73 36.89 14.42
C LEU A 244 -14.90 38.42 14.42
N ALA A 245 -16.07 38.95 13.97
CA ALA A 245 -16.40 40.38 13.98
C ALA A 245 -16.30 40.95 15.40
N ARG A 246 -16.89 40.28 16.39
CA ARG A 246 -16.82 40.67 17.81
C ARG A 246 -15.39 40.75 18.34
N ARG A 247 -14.59 39.72 18.02
CA ARG A 247 -13.20 39.65 18.48
C ARG A 247 -12.29 40.71 17.86
N SER A 248 -12.56 41.06 16.58
CA SER A 248 -11.73 41.99 15.83
C SER A 248 -12.25 43.44 15.91
N GLY A 249 -13.46 43.65 16.43
CA GLY A 249 -14.14 44.96 16.40
C GLY A 249 -14.56 45.40 14.98
N ARG A 250 -14.61 44.48 14.02
CA ARG A 250 -14.96 44.78 12.62
C ARG A 250 -16.48 44.84 12.46
N PRO A 251 -16.98 45.73 11.60
CA PRO A 251 -18.41 45.87 11.35
C PRO A 251 -18.97 44.58 10.70
N PHE A 252 -20.18 44.23 11.08
CA PHE A 252 -20.92 43.06 10.60
C PHE A 252 -22.40 43.46 10.42
N CYS A 253 -22.94 43.22 9.24
CA CYS A 253 -24.34 43.44 8.97
C CYS A 253 -25.04 42.15 8.54
N MET A 254 -26.25 41.95 9.09
CA MET A 254 -27.17 40.90 8.70
C MET A 254 -28.27 41.51 7.84
N VAL A 255 -28.62 40.85 6.75
CA VAL A 255 -29.68 41.27 5.83
C VAL A 255 -30.66 40.12 5.67
N MET A 256 -31.93 40.37 5.90
CA MET A 256 -33.06 39.49 5.59
C MET A 256 -33.74 39.96 4.32
N LEU A 257 -34.08 39.03 3.44
CA LEU A 257 -34.71 39.29 2.15
C LEU A 257 -35.88 38.36 1.94
N ASP A 258 -36.94 38.88 1.35
CA ASP A 258 -38.15 38.12 1.05
C ASP A 258 -38.75 38.59 -0.28
N LEU A 259 -39.06 37.62 -1.14
CA LEU A 259 -39.66 37.91 -2.44
C LEU A 259 -41.11 38.36 -2.29
N ASP A 260 -41.36 39.59 -2.72
CA ASP A 260 -42.69 40.19 -2.58
C ASP A 260 -43.75 39.43 -3.40
N HIS A 261 -44.85 39.10 -2.71
CA HIS A 261 -45.99 38.42 -3.33
C HIS A 261 -45.67 37.06 -3.97
N PHE A 262 -44.62 36.37 -3.52
CA PHE A 262 -44.18 35.09 -4.10
C PHE A 262 -45.28 34.02 -4.13
N LYS A 263 -46.13 33.98 -3.10
CA LYS A 263 -47.30 33.10 -3.11
C LYS A 263 -48.23 33.38 -4.30
N SER A 264 -48.47 34.66 -4.65
CA SER A 264 -49.25 35.02 -5.82
C SER A 264 -48.63 34.59 -7.14
N VAL A 265 -47.29 34.60 -7.22
CA VAL A 265 -46.57 34.06 -8.38
C VAL A 265 -46.84 32.53 -8.50
N ASN A 266 -46.77 31.78 -7.40
CA ASN A 266 -47.07 30.36 -7.42
C ASN A 266 -48.52 30.08 -7.78
N ASP A 267 -49.45 30.83 -7.20
CA ASP A 267 -50.89 30.63 -7.42
C ASP A 267 -51.31 30.95 -8.85
N THR A 268 -50.65 31.93 -9.50
CA THR A 268 -50.98 32.40 -10.86
C THR A 268 -50.24 31.60 -11.96
N TYR A 269 -48.95 31.32 -11.76
CA TYR A 269 -48.07 30.74 -12.81
C TYR A 269 -47.63 29.32 -12.49
N GLY A 270 -48.00 28.77 -11.34
CA GLY A 270 -47.61 27.45 -10.89
C GLY A 270 -46.23 27.38 -10.23
N HIS A 271 -46.01 26.36 -9.41
CA HIS A 271 -44.78 26.17 -8.65
C HIS A 271 -43.52 26.09 -9.51
N ALA A 272 -43.61 25.55 -10.73
CA ALA A 272 -42.45 25.44 -11.63
C ALA A 272 -41.94 26.82 -12.06
N VAL A 273 -42.82 27.85 -12.19
CA VAL A 273 -42.43 29.22 -12.46
C VAL A 273 -41.86 29.87 -11.19
N GLY A 274 -42.47 29.62 -10.03
CA GLY A 274 -41.93 30.08 -8.75
C GLY A 274 -40.51 29.54 -8.48
N ASP A 275 -40.27 28.30 -8.77
CA ASP A 275 -38.91 27.71 -8.67
C ASP A 275 -37.90 28.40 -9.58
N ARG A 276 -38.29 28.79 -10.80
CA ARG A 276 -37.44 29.56 -11.70
C ARG A 276 -37.19 31.00 -11.17
N VAL A 277 -38.19 31.63 -10.57
CA VAL A 277 -38.04 32.93 -9.91
C VAL A 277 -37.03 32.87 -8.78
N LEU A 278 -37.12 31.82 -7.89
CA LEU A 278 -36.15 31.62 -6.82
C LEU A 278 -34.73 31.42 -7.33
N LYS A 279 -34.55 30.62 -8.38
CA LYS A 279 -33.24 30.46 -9.04
C LYS A 279 -32.70 31.76 -9.59
N ARG A 280 -33.58 32.51 -10.32
CA ARG A 280 -33.20 33.80 -10.90
C ARG A 280 -32.80 34.82 -9.84
N PHE A 281 -33.53 34.90 -8.74
CA PHE A 281 -33.17 35.74 -7.60
C PHE A 281 -31.79 35.35 -7.02
N ALA A 282 -31.51 34.04 -6.87
CA ALA A 282 -30.19 33.57 -6.42
C ALA A 282 -29.08 34.01 -7.36
N ASP A 283 -29.27 33.89 -8.68
CA ASP A 283 -28.29 34.28 -9.69
C ASP A 283 -28.03 35.82 -9.66
N ILE A 284 -29.08 36.64 -9.59
CA ILE A 284 -28.97 38.11 -9.47
C ILE A 284 -28.20 38.47 -8.19
N THR A 285 -28.51 37.79 -7.09
CA THR A 285 -27.85 38.04 -5.81
C THR A 285 -26.37 37.71 -5.87
N LEU A 286 -26.01 36.54 -6.39
CA LEU A 286 -24.61 36.14 -6.55
C LEU A 286 -23.82 37.07 -7.46
N ALA A 287 -24.45 37.60 -8.51
CA ALA A 287 -23.82 38.58 -9.42
C ALA A 287 -23.63 39.96 -8.77
N THR A 288 -24.43 40.30 -7.76
CA THR A 288 -24.40 41.61 -7.07
C THR A 288 -23.42 41.62 -5.90
N LEU A 289 -23.23 40.46 -5.23
CA LEU A 289 -22.43 40.30 -4.02
C LEU A 289 -20.95 40.06 -4.34
N ARG A 290 -20.11 40.34 -3.35
CA ARG A 290 -18.69 39.98 -3.37
C ARG A 290 -18.53 38.50 -2.97
N ALA A 291 -17.44 37.88 -3.40
CA ALA A 291 -17.10 36.51 -3.01
C ALA A 291 -16.92 36.31 -1.48
N SER A 292 -16.69 37.41 -0.75
CA SER A 292 -16.58 37.41 0.71
C SER A 292 -17.92 37.37 1.43
N ASP A 293 -19.00 37.78 0.77
CA ASP A 293 -20.31 37.85 1.38
C ASP A 293 -20.97 36.47 1.40
N ILE A 294 -21.78 36.22 2.41
CA ILE A 294 -22.40 34.89 2.61
C ILE A 294 -23.90 35.04 2.36
N ILE A 295 -24.43 34.23 1.46
CA ILE A 295 -25.85 34.17 1.19
C ILE A 295 -26.40 32.78 1.45
N GLY A 296 -27.57 32.69 2.05
CA GLY A 296 -28.32 31.45 2.26
C GLY A 296 -29.79 31.60 2.06
N ARG A 297 -30.44 30.52 1.65
CA ARG A 297 -31.91 30.41 1.65
C ARG A 297 -32.36 29.88 3.01
N ILE A 298 -33.16 30.67 3.72
CA ILE A 298 -33.54 30.41 5.12
C ILE A 298 -34.93 29.79 5.18
N GLY A 299 -35.81 30.13 4.26
CA GLY A 299 -37.19 29.64 4.16
C GLY A 299 -37.62 29.39 2.73
N GLY A 300 -38.92 29.33 2.49
CA GLY A 300 -39.46 29.10 1.16
C GLY A 300 -39.07 30.19 0.15
N GLU A 301 -39.34 31.44 0.50
CA GLU A 301 -39.10 32.67 -0.28
C GLU A 301 -38.14 33.61 0.45
N GLU A 302 -37.58 33.18 1.58
CA GLU A 302 -36.76 33.96 2.48
C GLU A 302 -35.28 33.64 2.30
N PHE A 303 -34.47 34.68 2.21
CA PHE A 303 -33.03 34.61 2.07
C PHE A 303 -32.35 35.46 3.14
N ALA A 304 -31.13 35.16 3.48
CA ALA A 304 -30.34 35.97 4.39
C ALA A 304 -28.93 36.16 3.89
N LEU A 305 -28.37 37.37 4.16
CA LEU A 305 -27.00 37.73 3.83
C LEU A 305 -26.23 38.11 5.08
N VAL A 306 -24.96 37.74 5.10
CA VAL A 306 -23.96 38.27 6.01
C VAL A 306 -22.99 39.13 5.18
N LEU A 307 -22.96 40.42 5.48
CA LEU A 307 -22.03 41.39 4.89
C LEU A 307 -20.90 41.65 5.90
N ARG A 308 -19.73 41.13 5.57
CA ARG A 308 -18.55 41.24 6.44
C ARG A 308 -17.82 42.55 6.23
N GLU A 309 -17.27 43.14 7.30
CA GLU A 309 -16.46 44.35 7.24
C GLU A 309 -17.18 45.51 6.56
N MET A 310 -18.49 45.60 6.78
CA MET A 310 -19.35 46.59 6.10
C MET A 310 -20.13 47.41 7.12
N SER A 311 -20.10 48.73 6.96
CA SER A 311 -20.91 49.67 7.77
C SER A 311 -22.41 49.56 7.43
N PRO A 312 -23.32 49.99 8.31
CA PRO A 312 -24.74 50.00 8.03
C PRO A 312 -25.11 50.77 6.74
N SER A 313 -24.43 51.89 6.51
CA SER A 313 -24.62 52.68 5.27
C SER A 313 -24.13 51.95 4.03
N GLY A 314 -22.99 51.23 4.14
CA GLY A 314 -22.49 50.38 3.05
C GLY A 314 -23.44 49.22 2.76
N ALA A 315 -23.96 48.57 3.82
CA ALA A 315 -24.94 47.50 3.67
C ALA A 315 -26.23 47.98 2.99
N ALA A 316 -26.70 49.19 3.31
CA ALA A 316 -27.87 49.78 2.66
C ALA A 316 -27.63 50.06 1.15
N VAL A 317 -26.43 50.47 0.77
CA VAL A 317 -26.06 50.66 -0.66
C VAL A 317 -26.06 49.31 -1.39
N VAL A 318 -25.50 48.26 -0.80
CA VAL A 318 -25.50 46.89 -1.42
C VAL A 318 -26.91 46.37 -1.53
N ALA A 319 -27.72 46.53 -0.49
CA ALA A 319 -29.12 46.08 -0.47
C ALA A 319 -29.98 46.82 -1.50
N GLU A 320 -29.81 48.14 -1.63
CA GLU A 320 -30.52 48.92 -2.63
C GLU A 320 -30.11 48.58 -4.06
N LYS A 321 -28.81 48.33 -4.28
CA LYS A 321 -28.31 47.83 -5.58
C LYS A 321 -28.93 46.46 -5.92
N LEU A 322 -29.05 45.58 -4.96
CA LEU A 322 -29.68 44.26 -5.16
C LEU A 322 -31.18 44.41 -5.43
N ARG A 323 -31.89 45.24 -4.62
CA ARG A 323 -33.30 45.51 -4.82
C ARG A 323 -33.59 46.05 -6.22
N ALA A 324 -32.79 47.02 -6.67
CA ALA A 324 -32.93 47.61 -8.01
C ALA A 324 -32.66 46.56 -9.11
N ALA A 325 -31.58 45.75 -8.98
CA ALA A 325 -31.26 44.70 -9.93
C ALA A 325 -32.38 43.66 -10.05
N VAL A 326 -33.07 43.35 -8.96
CA VAL A 326 -34.23 42.43 -8.95
C VAL A 326 -35.45 43.11 -9.61
N ALA A 327 -35.74 44.36 -9.28
CA ALA A 327 -36.90 45.10 -9.84
C ALA A 327 -36.73 45.38 -11.36
N ASP A 328 -35.51 45.58 -11.82
CA ASP A 328 -35.16 45.84 -13.23
C ASP A 328 -34.95 44.51 -14.04
N ASP A 329 -35.11 43.36 -13.41
CA ASP A 329 -34.94 42.06 -14.11
C ASP A 329 -36.17 41.75 -14.98
N HIS A 330 -35.96 41.63 -16.27
CA HIS A 330 -36.95 41.29 -17.27
C HIS A 330 -36.61 40.01 -18.01
N SER A 331 -36.21 39.00 -17.26
CA SER A 331 -35.85 37.69 -17.83
C SER A 331 -37.03 37.05 -18.56
N GLU A 332 -36.80 36.63 -19.79
CA GLU A 332 -37.82 36.05 -20.67
C GLU A 332 -38.49 34.81 -20.00
N GLY A 333 -39.82 34.82 -20.05
CA GLY A 333 -40.64 33.73 -19.49
C GLY A 333 -40.76 33.73 -17.96
N LEU A 334 -40.34 34.80 -17.27
CA LEU A 334 -40.59 35.04 -15.85
C LEU A 334 -41.52 36.25 -15.63
N PRO A 335 -42.43 36.20 -14.65
CA PRO A 335 -43.15 37.39 -14.22
C PRO A 335 -42.20 38.37 -13.55
N ALA A 336 -42.51 39.66 -13.61
CA ALA A 336 -41.81 40.67 -12.82
C ALA A 336 -42.02 40.37 -11.31
N PHE A 337 -40.95 40.51 -10.55
CA PHE A 337 -40.96 40.27 -9.09
C PHE A 337 -40.08 41.31 -8.40
N THR A 338 -40.31 41.54 -7.14
CA THR A 338 -39.57 42.47 -6.31
C THR A 338 -39.14 41.82 -5.01
N VAL A 339 -38.27 42.48 -4.27
CA VAL A 339 -37.79 42.00 -2.99
C VAL A 339 -37.85 43.09 -1.93
N SER A 340 -38.37 42.74 -0.75
CA SER A 340 -38.27 43.57 0.45
C SER A 340 -37.05 43.16 1.25
N ILE A 341 -36.32 44.13 1.82
CA ILE A 341 -35.03 43.90 2.46
C ILE A 341 -34.99 44.56 3.84
N GLY A 342 -34.59 43.80 4.87
CA GLY A 342 -34.37 44.33 6.19
C GLY A 342 -32.90 44.16 6.61
N ILE A 343 -32.29 45.18 7.17
CA ILE A 343 -30.88 45.21 7.59
C ILE A 343 -30.79 45.42 9.09
N SER A 344 -29.91 44.65 9.75
CA SER A 344 -29.51 44.90 11.12
C SER A 344 -27.99 44.85 11.25
N VAL A 345 -27.46 45.46 12.29
CA VAL A 345 -26.05 45.46 12.63
C VAL A 345 -25.79 44.64 13.89
N ILE A 346 -24.54 44.21 14.07
CA ILE A 346 -24.13 43.59 15.31
C ILE A 346 -24.17 44.56 16.49
N GLU A 347 -24.70 44.15 17.62
CA GLU A 347 -24.72 44.90 18.87
C GLU A 347 -23.92 44.20 19.98
N PRO A 348 -23.41 44.96 20.97
CA PRO A 348 -22.62 44.36 22.08
C PRO A 348 -23.37 43.25 22.85
N GLY A 349 -24.72 43.32 22.88
CA GLY A 349 -25.61 42.38 23.58
C GLY A 349 -25.91 41.09 22.85
N ASP A 350 -25.57 40.99 21.56
CA ASP A 350 -25.90 39.81 20.76
C ASP A 350 -25.17 38.54 21.27
N LYS A 351 -25.90 37.49 21.55
CA LYS A 351 -25.33 36.21 22.00
C LYS A 351 -25.11 35.22 20.86
N SER A 352 -25.93 35.32 19.81
CA SER A 352 -25.94 34.42 18.66
C SER A 352 -26.31 35.20 17.39
N LEU A 353 -26.12 34.56 16.24
CA LEU A 353 -26.57 35.07 14.95
C LEU A 353 -28.10 35.26 14.92
N ASP A 354 -28.86 34.41 15.65
CA ASP A 354 -30.31 34.50 15.74
C ASP A 354 -30.77 35.85 16.32
N ASP A 355 -30.02 36.47 17.23
CA ASP A 355 -30.35 37.78 17.78
C ASP A 355 -30.28 38.88 16.71
N VAL A 356 -29.20 38.85 15.89
CA VAL A 356 -29.02 39.77 14.78
C VAL A 356 -30.04 39.52 13.68
N LEU A 357 -30.31 38.24 13.38
CA LEU A 357 -31.29 37.82 12.37
C LEU A 357 -32.69 38.29 12.73
N ARG A 358 -33.11 38.17 13.98
CA ARG A 358 -34.40 38.62 14.46
C ARG A 358 -34.59 40.13 14.27
N ARG A 359 -33.55 40.97 14.49
CA ARG A 359 -33.62 42.39 14.23
C ARG A 359 -33.71 42.72 12.74
N ALA A 360 -32.98 41.95 11.88
CA ALA A 360 -33.09 42.07 10.44
C ALA A 360 -34.51 41.72 9.95
N ASP A 361 -35.15 40.70 10.56
CA ASP A 361 -36.51 40.30 10.25
C ASP A 361 -37.53 41.39 10.65
N MET A 362 -37.33 42.04 11.80
CA MET A 362 -38.16 43.20 12.21
C MET A 362 -38.02 44.37 11.21
N ALA A 363 -36.84 44.65 10.70
CA ALA A 363 -36.62 45.64 9.64
C ALA A 363 -37.33 45.21 8.33
N LEU A 364 -37.22 43.92 7.96
CA LEU A 364 -37.91 43.37 6.79
C LEU A 364 -39.44 43.51 6.90
N TYR A 365 -40.00 43.22 8.10
CA TYR A 365 -41.41 43.44 8.36
C TYR A 365 -41.82 44.91 8.13
N THR A 366 -40.99 45.86 8.57
CA THR A 366 -41.21 47.31 8.33
C THR A 366 -41.18 47.61 6.84
N ALA A 367 -40.21 47.09 6.08
CA ALA A 367 -40.14 47.24 4.63
C ALA A 367 -41.42 46.74 3.91
N LYS A 368 -41.93 45.56 4.34
CA LYS A 368 -43.17 44.98 3.81
C LYS A 368 -44.41 45.83 4.14
N LYS A 369 -44.51 46.33 5.39
CA LYS A 369 -45.63 47.18 5.85
C LYS A 369 -45.67 48.53 5.11
N ASP A 370 -44.53 49.14 4.85
CA ASP A 370 -44.41 50.45 4.23
C ASP A 370 -44.59 50.44 2.70
N GLY A 371 -44.97 49.32 2.11
CA GLY A 371 -45.35 49.24 0.69
C GLY A 371 -44.42 48.34 -0.15
N ARG A 372 -43.60 47.52 0.46
CA ARG A 372 -42.71 46.52 -0.21
C ARG A 372 -41.68 47.13 -1.17
N ASN A 373 -40.93 46.32 -1.89
CA ASN A 373 -39.89 46.72 -2.85
C ASN A 373 -38.98 47.81 -2.30
N ARG A 374 -38.47 47.65 -1.09
CA ARG A 374 -37.63 48.65 -0.40
C ARG A 374 -36.70 48.04 0.63
N VAL A 375 -35.75 48.84 1.02
CA VAL A 375 -34.82 48.54 2.09
C VAL A 375 -35.24 49.28 3.37
N ALA A 376 -35.28 48.57 4.51
CA ALA A 376 -35.39 49.17 5.83
C ALA A 376 -34.19 48.76 6.69
N VAL A 377 -33.70 49.69 7.51
CA VAL A 377 -32.57 49.47 8.39
C VAL A 377 -33.02 49.61 9.83
N GLN A 378 -32.83 48.54 10.63
CA GLN A 378 -32.98 48.63 12.08
C GLN A 378 -31.75 49.36 12.62
N GLN A 379 -31.92 50.57 13.10
CA GLN A 379 -30.89 51.27 13.86
C GLN A 379 -30.89 50.69 15.27
N GLY A 380 -29.70 50.34 15.80
CA GLY A 380 -29.55 49.96 17.20
C GLY A 380 -29.91 51.18 18.08
N ASP A 381 -30.47 50.87 19.21
CA ASP A 381 -30.74 51.87 20.24
C ASP A 381 -29.45 52.48 20.80
#